data_b6ba04831973bc6e2f3b729467a5afa9
#
_entry.id   b6ba04831973bc6e2f3b729467a5afa9
#
_cell.length_a   1.000
_cell.length_b   1.000
_cell.length_c   1.000
_cell.angle_alpha   90.00
_cell.angle_beta   90.00
_cell.angle_gamma   90.00
#
_symmetry.space_group_name_H-M   'P 1'
#
loop_
_entity.id
_entity.type
_entity.pdbx_description
1 polymer ?
#
loop_
_entity_poly.entity_id
_entity_poly.type
_entity_poly.pdbx_seq_one_letter_code
_entity_poly.pdbx_strand_id
1 'polypeptide(L)'
;DVSTQLSELRIASATQLMGHSVLVPGKIARSNKEGIISGVVDLPKTASNLKIIFESMEGEVLHEENLGPQVAGLVGFQWKDLPKDMIESKKQIMIKAFTGNQGDADQLSTKVFAKVEGTSKTDNGYMLEVEDYGSVDPSQVVRFKN
;
A
#
# COMPACT_ATOMS: atom_id res chain seq x y z
N ASP A 1 -18.29 12.39 23.70
CA ASP A 1 -19.15 11.98 22.62
C ASP A 1 -18.42 11.03 21.68
N VAL A 2 -19.09 10.56 20.66
CA VAL A 2 -18.53 9.57 19.73
C VAL A 2 -17.29 10.12 19.03
N SER A 3 -17.29 11.38 18.64
CA SER A 3 -16.17 12.00 17.94
C SER A 3 -14.93 12.06 18.84
N THR A 4 -15.10 12.39 20.12
CA THR A 4 -14.01 12.44 21.06
C THR A 4 -13.43 11.04 21.30
N GLN A 5 -14.30 10.04 21.44
CA GLN A 5 -13.87 8.66 21.63
C GLN A 5 -13.09 8.14 20.42
N LEU A 6 -13.55 8.48 19.21
CA LEU A 6 -12.84 8.09 17.99
C LEU A 6 -11.46 8.74 17.91
N SER A 7 -11.34 10.01 18.31
CA SER A 7 -10.06 10.69 18.33
C SER A 7 -9.08 10.05 19.31
N GLU A 8 -9.56 9.69 20.49
CA GLU A 8 -8.74 9.02 21.50
C GLU A 8 -8.29 7.66 21.04
N LEU A 9 -9.17 6.89 20.39
CA LEU A 9 -8.83 5.60 19.83
C LEU A 9 -7.78 5.72 18.73
N ARG A 10 -7.89 6.75 17.90
CA ARG A 10 -6.90 6.99 16.84
C ARG A 10 -5.53 7.28 17.41
N ILE A 11 -5.44 8.09 18.46
CA ILE A 11 -4.18 8.41 19.10
C ILE A 11 -3.55 7.17 19.71
N ALA A 12 -4.33 6.39 20.44
CA ALA A 12 -3.86 5.15 21.05
C ALA A 12 -3.42 4.16 19.98
N SER A 13 -4.21 4.01 18.91
CA SER A 13 -3.88 3.12 17.80
C SER A 13 -2.63 3.56 17.08
N ALA A 14 -2.46 4.87 16.88
CA ALA A 14 -1.27 5.40 16.20
C ALA A 14 0.00 5.05 16.97
N THR A 15 -0.04 5.17 18.32
CA THR A 15 1.10 4.81 19.15
C THR A 15 1.43 3.33 19.02
N GLN A 16 0.41 2.48 18.97
CA GLN A 16 0.59 1.04 18.85
C GLN A 16 1.06 0.63 17.45
N LEU A 17 0.83 1.46 16.46
CA LEU A 17 1.19 1.15 15.07
C LEU A 17 2.66 1.41 14.75
N MET A 18 3.39 2.07 15.64
CA MET A 18 4.81 2.35 15.37
C MET A 18 5.56 1.06 15.12
N GLY A 19 6.28 0.98 14.00
CA GLY A 19 7.00 -0.21 13.59
C GLY A 19 6.16 -1.21 12.81
N HIS A 20 4.84 -1.03 12.76
CA HIS A 20 3.95 -1.87 11.97
C HIS A 20 3.65 -1.21 10.63
N SER A 21 3.00 -1.95 9.73
CA SER A 21 2.63 -1.44 8.42
C SER A 21 1.15 -1.11 8.37
N VAL A 22 0.84 -0.03 7.67
CA VAL A 22 -0.54 0.39 7.43
C VAL A 22 -0.78 0.48 5.93
N LEU A 23 -2.03 0.33 5.53
CA LEU A 23 -2.41 0.40 4.12
C LEU A 23 -2.75 1.85 3.78
N VAL A 24 -1.97 2.44 2.87
CA VAL A 24 -2.12 3.84 2.47
C VAL A 24 -2.28 3.95 0.96
N PRO A 25 -3.01 4.96 0.47
CA PRO A 25 -3.06 5.21 -0.97
C PRO A 25 -1.67 5.54 -1.51
N GLY A 26 -1.25 4.84 -2.53
CA GLY A 26 0.05 5.09 -3.13
C GLY A 26 0.50 3.96 -4.03
N LYS A 27 1.64 4.17 -4.67
CA LYS A 27 2.20 3.26 -5.67
C LYS A 27 3.61 2.80 -5.32
N ILE A 28 4.19 3.34 -4.26
CA ILE A 28 5.57 3.00 -3.86
C ILE A 28 5.50 2.09 -2.65
N ALA A 29 6.15 0.93 -2.75
CA ALA A 29 6.17 -0.04 -1.66
C ALA A 29 7.58 -0.59 -1.47
N ARG A 30 7.82 -1.14 -0.28
CA ARG A 30 9.07 -1.83 0.05
C ARG A 30 8.70 -3.20 0.61
N SER A 31 9.63 -4.15 0.52
CA SER A 31 9.39 -5.45 1.11
C SER A 31 9.30 -5.34 2.64
N ASN A 32 8.49 -6.20 3.23
CA ASN A 32 8.43 -6.30 4.68
C ASN A 32 9.55 -7.23 5.19
N LYS A 33 9.51 -7.55 6.49
CA LYS A 33 10.54 -8.39 7.11
C LYS A 33 10.60 -9.78 6.51
N GLU A 34 9.47 -10.29 6.03
CA GLU A 34 9.36 -11.61 5.41
C GLU A 34 9.71 -11.60 3.92
N GLY A 35 10.06 -10.44 3.37
CA GLY A 35 10.40 -10.32 1.96
C GLY A 35 9.19 -10.32 1.05
N ILE A 36 8.08 -9.76 1.52
CA ILE A 36 6.83 -9.70 0.76
C ILE A 36 6.46 -8.25 0.49
N ILE A 37 6.04 -7.97 -0.74
CA ILE A 37 5.42 -6.70 -1.11
C ILE A 37 3.94 -6.97 -1.33
N SER A 38 3.06 -6.23 -0.67
CA SER A 38 1.63 -6.47 -0.79
C SER A 38 0.84 -5.17 -0.77
N GLY A 39 -0.39 -5.26 -1.25
CA GLY A 39 -1.29 -4.12 -1.28
C GLY A 39 -2.65 -4.53 -1.82
N VAL A 40 -3.46 -3.53 -2.16
CA VAL A 40 -4.76 -3.77 -2.79
C VAL A 40 -4.96 -2.80 -3.95
N VAL A 41 -5.77 -3.26 -4.91
CA VAL A 41 -6.23 -2.45 -6.03
C VAL A 41 -7.69 -2.13 -5.79
N ASP A 42 -8.06 -0.88 -5.99
CA ASP A 42 -9.46 -0.50 -5.97
C ASP A 42 -10.00 -0.65 -7.38
N LEU A 43 -10.73 -1.73 -7.63
CA LEU A 43 -11.25 -2.07 -8.95
C LEU A 43 -12.67 -1.51 -9.09
N PRO A 44 -12.86 -0.47 -9.93
CA PRO A 44 -14.16 0.18 -10.02
C PRO A 44 -15.22 -0.63 -10.78
N LYS A 45 -14.77 -1.53 -11.64
CA LYS A 45 -15.67 -2.36 -12.44
C LYS A 45 -15.14 -3.77 -12.51
N THR A 46 -16.03 -4.75 -12.66
CA THR A 46 -15.62 -6.12 -12.94
C THR A 46 -14.74 -6.15 -14.19
N ALA A 47 -13.62 -6.83 -14.10
CA ALA A 47 -12.64 -6.91 -15.19
C ALA A 47 -12.41 -8.35 -15.60
N SER A 48 -12.18 -8.56 -16.90
CA SER A 48 -11.84 -9.87 -17.42
C SER A 48 -10.41 -10.26 -17.11
N ASN A 49 -9.57 -9.26 -16.81
CA ASN A 49 -8.17 -9.49 -16.43
C ASN A 49 -7.67 -8.31 -15.60
N LEU A 50 -6.92 -8.64 -14.56
CA LEU A 50 -6.24 -7.65 -13.72
C LEU A 50 -4.77 -8.03 -13.64
N LYS A 51 -3.91 -7.09 -13.98
CA LYS A 51 -2.46 -7.31 -13.98
C LYS A 51 -1.79 -6.29 -13.06
N ILE A 52 -0.86 -6.77 -12.25
CA ILE A 52 -0.04 -5.93 -11.38
C ILE A 52 1.39 -5.98 -11.88
N ILE A 53 1.98 -4.82 -12.07
CA ILE A 53 3.38 -4.71 -12.52
C ILE A 53 4.20 -4.09 -11.41
N PHE A 54 5.33 -4.73 -11.11
CA PHE A 54 6.28 -4.25 -10.11
C PHE A 54 7.52 -3.77 -10.85
N GLU A 55 7.82 -2.48 -10.73
CA GLU A 55 8.93 -1.84 -11.44
C GLU A 55 9.93 -1.25 -10.46
N SER A 56 11.18 -1.15 -10.91
CA SER A 56 12.16 -0.35 -10.19
C SER A 56 11.80 1.13 -10.34
N MET A 57 12.40 1.97 -9.53
CA MET A 57 12.17 3.43 -9.64
C MET A 57 12.71 3.99 -10.95
N GLU A 58 13.55 3.23 -11.64
CA GLU A 58 14.07 3.60 -12.98
C GLU A 58 13.18 3.10 -14.10
N GLY A 59 12.09 2.41 -13.78
CA GLY A 59 11.12 1.95 -14.78
C GLY A 59 11.35 0.55 -15.31
N GLU A 60 12.31 -0.20 -14.77
CA GLU A 60 12.55 -1.57 -15.17
C GLU A 60 11.51 -2.50 -14.55
N VAL A 61 10.87 -3.32 -15.38
CA VAL A 61 9.88 -4.29 -14.88
C VAL A 61 10.61 -5.42 -14.17
N LEU A 62 10.31 -5.61 -12.89
CA LEU A 62 10.94 -6.62 -12.07
C LEU A 62 10.08 -7.87 -11.94
N HIS A 63 8.76 -7.71 -11.96
CA HIS A 63 7.83 -8.83 -11.78
C HIS A 63 6.44 -8.43 -12.24
N GLU A 64 5.66 -9.40 -12.70
CA GLU A 64 4.27 -9.22 -13.05
C GLU A 64 3.43 -10.30 -12.38
N GLU A 65 2.27 -9.89 -11.83
CA GLU A 65 1.26 -10.80 -11.32
C GLU A 65 0.01 -10.65 -12.16
N ASN A 66 -0.44 -11.74 -12.75
CA ASN A 66 -1.68 -11.75 -13.51
C ASN A 66 -2.75 -12.40 -12.64
N LEU A 67 -3.70 -11.61 -12.19
CA LEU A 67 -4.75 -12.07 -11.28
C LEU A 67 -5.99 -12.58 -11.98
N GLY A 68 -6.02 -12.49 -13.32
CA GLY A 68 -7.15 -12.97 -14.10
C GLY A 68 -8.43 -12.19 -13.87
N PRO A 69 -9.59 -12.81 -14.09
CA PRO A 69 -10.88 -12.12 -13.90
C PRO A 69 -11.11 -11.79 -12.43
N GLN A 70 -11.59 -10.58 -12.18
CA GLN A 70 -11.88 -10.11 -10.82
C GLN A 70 -13.15 -9.29 -10.82
N VAL A 71 -13.94 -9.43 -9.76
CA VAL A 71 -15.14 -8.60 -9.60
C VAL A 71 -14.73 -7.25 -9.00
N ALA A 72 -15.59 -6.24 -9.20
CA ALA A 72 -15.36 -4.91 -8.66
C ALA A 72 -15.18 -4.96 -7.14
N GLY A 73 -14.35 -4.09 -6.61
CA GLY A 73 -14.07 -3.99 -5.20
C GLY A 73 -12.57 -3.98 -4.92
N LEU A 74 -12.20 -4.23 -3.69
CA LEU A 74 -10.80 -4.27 -3.29
C LEU A 74 -10.21 -5.65 -3.61
N VAL A 75 -9.15 -5.67 -4.39
CA VAL A 75 -8.47 -6.91 -4.79
C VAL A 75 -7.06 -6.89 -4.23
N GLY A 76 -6.75 -7.87 -3.39
CA GLY A 76 -5.41 -7.99 -2.79
C GLY A 76 -4.40 -8.55 -3.78
N PHE A 77 -3.16 -8.09 -3.67
CA PHE A 77 -2.04 -8.63 -4.46
C PHE A 77 -0.82 -8.76 -3.57
N GLN A 78 0.10 -9.63 -3.98
CA GLN A 78 1.38 -9.73 -3.30
C GLN A 78 2.44 -10.36 -4.19
N TRP A 79 3.68 -10.02 -3.91
CA TRP A 79 4.86 -10.62 -4.52
C TRP A 79 5.70 -11.19 -3.40
N LYS A 80 5.82 -12.53 -3.35
CA LYS A 80 6.48 -13.27 -2.25
C LYS A 80 7.89 -13.71 -2.57
N ASP A 81 8.22 -13.85 -3.84
CA ASP A 81 9.47 -14.48 -4.26
C ASP A 81 10.53 -13.44 -4.64
N LEU A 82 10.67 -12.41 -3.83
CA LEU A 82 11.65 -11.38 -4.10
C LEU A 82 13.07 -11.94 -4.06
N PRO A 83 13.96 -11.47 -4.94
CA PRO A 83 15.38 -11.79 -4.85
C PRO A 83 15.93 -11.36 -3.50
N LYS A 84 16.88 -12.12 -2.99
CA LYS A 84 17.45 -11.89 -1.67
C LYS A 84 18.03 -10.49 -1.50
N ASP A 85 18.72 -10.00 -2.52
CA ASP A 85 19.31 -8.68 -2.48
C ASP A 85 18.25 -7.57 -2.36
N MET A 86 17.08 -7.78 -2.97
CA MET A 86 15.98 -6.83 -2.86
C MET A 86 15.38 -6.84 -1.46
N ILE A 87 15.31 -8.02 -0.82
CA ILE A 87 14.81 -8.12 0.54
C ILE A 87 15.74 -7.37 1.50
N GLU A 88 17.04 -7.57 1.35
CA GLU A 88 18.03 -6.95 2.23
C GLU A 88 18.12 -5.45 2.04
N SER A 89 18.07 -4.97 0.80
CA SER A 89 18.20 -3.55 0.49
C SER A 89 16.93 -2.76 0.72
N LYS A 90 15.77 -3.43 0.72
CA LYS A 90 14.45 -2.80 0.90
C LYS A 90 14.27 -1.61 -0.03
N LYS A 91 14.60 -1.80 -1.30
CA LYS A 91 14.49 -0.76 -2.30
C LYS A 91 13.04 -0.39 -2.56
N GLN A 92 12.82 0.85 -2.96
CA GLN A 92 11.50 1.31 -3.38
C GLN A 92 11.10 0.63 -4.68
N ILE A 93 9.87 0.13 -4.72
CA ILE A 93 9.29 -0.54 -5.88
C ILE A 93 8.04 0.22 -6.29
N MET A 94 7.93 0.53 -7.57
CA MET A 94 6.74 1.19 -8.12
C MET A 94 5.74 0.12 -8.52
N ILE A 95 4.49 0.27 -8.09
CA ILE A 95 3.42 -0.68 -8.37
C ILE A 95 2.42 -0.03 -9.31
N LYS A 96 2.07 -0.76 -10.37
CA LYS A 96 1.08 -0.32 -11.35
C LYS A 96 0.07 -1.42 -11.55
N ALA A 97 -1.20 -1.05 -11.60
CA ALA A 97 -2.29 -2.00 -11.82
C ALA A 97 -3.09 -1.62 -13.06
N PHE A 98 -3.37 -2.60 -13.90
CA PHE A 98 -4.06 -2.37 -15.15
C PHE A 98 -5.14 -3.42 -15.38
N THR A 99 -6.22 -3.02 -16.07
CA THR A 99 -7.24 -3.93 -16.58
C THR A 99 -7.25 -3.87 -18.09
N GLY A 100 -7.83 -4.90 -18.71
CA GLY A 100 -7.99 -4.93 -20.15
C GLY A 100 -6.77 -5.38 -20.89
N ASN A 101 -6.82 -5.24 -22.21
CA ASN A 101 -5.74 -5.64 -23.09
C ASN A 101 -4.68 -4.54 -23.19
N GLN A 102 -3.51 -4.96 -23.60
CA GLN A 102 -2.41 -4.05 -23.85
C GLN A 102 -2.83 -2.97 -24.85
N GLY A 103 -2.66 -1.71 -24.46
CA GLY A 103 -3.04 -0.57 -25.30
C GLY A 103 -4.29 0.14 -24.84
N ASP A 104 -5.22 -0.58 -24.21
CA ASP A 104 -6.46 0.01 -23.70
C ASP A 104 -6.47 0.04 -22.17
N ALA A 105 -5.35 -0.26 -21.57
CA ALA A 105 -5.27 -0.41 -20.13
C ALA A 105 -5.22 0.94 -19.41
N ASP A 106 -6.19 1.17 -18.55
CA ASP A 106 -6.18 2.32 -17.65
C ASP A 106 -5.49 1.91 -16.35
N GLN A 107 -4.62 2.78 -15.86
CA GLN A 107 -3.95 2.54 -14.60
C GLN A 107 -4.93 2.77 -13.45
N LEU A 108 -5.02 1.80 -12.56
CA LEU A 108 -5.95 1.82 -11.45
C LEU A 108 -5.29 2.37 -10.18
N SER A 109 -6.14 2.82 -9.26
CA SER A 109 -5.67 3.28 -7.95
C SER A 109 -5.25 2.10 -7.11
N THR A 110 -4.12 2.25 -6.43
CA THR A 110 -3.58 1.22 -5.56
C THR A 110 -3.41 1.75 -4.14
N LYS A 111 -3.42 0.83 -3.18
CA LYS A 111 -3.03 1.09 -1.80
C LYS A 111 -1.96 0.07 -1.44
N VAL A 112 -0.96 0.53 -0.73
CA VAL A 112 0.19 -0.32 -0.40
C VAL A 112 0.41 -0.30 1.10
N PHE A 113 1.04 -1.35 1.62
CA PHE A 113 1.45 -1.39 3.02
C PHE A 113 2.76 -0.64 3.17
N ALA A 114 2.78 0.31 4.09
CA ALA A 114 3.95 1.11 4.38
C ALA A 114 4.16 1.20 5.89
N LYS A 115 5.41 1.27 6.29
CA LYS A 115 5.79 1.23 7.70
C LYS A 115 5.52 2.56 8.40
N VAL A 116 4.91 2.50 9.58
CA VAL A 116 4.73 3.67 10.42
C VAL A 116 6.02 3.89 11.22
N GLU A 117 6.65 5.03 11.01
CA GLU A 117 7.92 5.37 11.66
C GLU A 117 7.73 6.20 12.92
N GLY A 118 6.60 6.88 13.05
CA GLY A 118 6.33 7.70 14.20
C GLY A 118 5.01 8.44 14.09
N THR A 119 4.80 9.35 15.00
CA THR A 119 3.63 10.22 14.99
C THR A 119 4.08 11.67 15.17
N SER A 120 3.28 12.60 14.66
CA SER A 120 3.52 14.02 14.87
C SER A 120 2.23 14.68 15.27
N LYS A 121 2.33 15.73 16.07
CA LYS A 121 1.18 16.50 16.51
C LYS A 121 1.02 17.73 15.62
N THR A 122 -0.19 17.95 15.15
CA THR A 122 -0.52 19.12 14.36
C THR A 122 -1.66 19.89 15.04
N ASP A 123 -1.98 21.06 14.50
CA ASP A 123 -3.09 21.86 15.03
C ASP A 123 -4.43 21.13 14.95
N ASN A 124 -4.55 20.18 14.03
CA ASN A 124 -5.77 19.43 13.79
C ASN A 124 -5.75 18.03 14.41
N GLY A 125 -4.74 17.73 15.21
CA GLY A 125 -4.60 16.43 15.86
C GLY A 125 -3.28 15.76 15.54
N TYR A 126 -3.30 14.43 15.44
CA TYR A 126 -2.10 13.64 15.21
C TYR A 126 -2.05 13.13 13.79
N MET A 127 -0.84 13.09 13.24
CA MET A 127 -0.57 12.50 11.94
C MET A 127 0.35 11.32 12.13
N LEU A 128 0.25 10.33 11.25
CA LEU A 128 1.19 9.22 11.19
C LEU A 128 2.34 9.60 10.28
N GLU A 129 3.56 9.36 10.73
CA GLU A 129 4.73 9.51 9.88
C GLU A 129 5.00 8.17 9.22
N VAL A 130 4.80 8.09 7.92
CA VAL A 130 4.84 6.84 7.17
C VAL A 130 5.99 6.86 6.18
N GLU A 131 6.77 5.78 6.16
CA GLU A 131 7.91 5.64 5.27
C GLU A 131 7.48 5.87 3.82
N ASP A 132 8.21 6.71 3.09
CA ASP A 132 7.99 7.10 1.69
C ASP A 132 6.80 8.04 1.47
N TYR A 133 5.96 8.28 2.48
CA TYR A 133 4.74 9.08 2.31
C TYR A 133 4.67 10.31 3.21
N GLY A 134 5.54 10.37 4.20
CA GLY A 134 5.53 11.50 5.13
C GLY A 134 4.33 11.46 6.06
N SER A 135 3.78 12.61 6.34
CA SER A 135 2.65 12.72 7.27
C SER A 135 1.35 12.28 6.61
N VAL A 136 0.69 11.30 7.20
CA VAL A 136 -0.56 10.75 6.70
C VAL A 136 -1.62 10.88 7.78
N ASP A 137 -2.81 11.36 7.39
CA ASP A 137 -3.95 11.45 8.30
C ASP A 137 -4.41 10.03 8.64
N PRO A 138 -4.57 9.70 9.95
CA PRO A 138 -5.04 8.36 10.33
C PRO A 138 -6.36 7.95 9.67
N SER A 139 -7.20 8.90 9.28
CA SER A 139 -8.46 8.59 8.60
C SER A 139 -8.26 8.01 7.20
N GLN A 140 -7.07 8.20 6.61
CA GLN A 140 -6.77 7.66 5.29
C GLN A 140 -6.22 6.24 5.36
N VAL A 141 -5.96 5.74 6.56
CA VAL A 141 -5.46 4.39 6.76
C VAL A 141 -6.64 3.43 6.74
N VAL A 142 -6.65 2.51 5.77
CA VAL A 142 -7.76 1.58 5.57
C VAL A 142 -7.61 0.35 6.44
N ARG A 143 -6.40 -0.14 6.59
CA ARG A 143 -6.09 -1.38 7.31
C ARG A 143 -4.64 -1.31 7.78
N PHE A 144 -4.33 -2.06 8.83
CA PHE A 144 -2.93 -2.16 9.27
C PHE A 144 -2.56 -3.63 9.44
N LYS A 145 -1.24 -3.87 9.37
CA LYS A 145 -0.69 -5.21 9.43
C LYS A 145 0.52 -5.19 10.36
N ASN A 146 0.56 -6.15 11.24
CA ASN A 146 1.68 -6.30 12.17
C ASN A 146 2.94 -6.80 11.48
#